data_3ab533ea8f5b0647e0f7d48366e5f781
#
_entry.id   3ab533ea8f5b0647e0f7d48366e5f781
#
_cell.length_a   1.000
_cell.length_b   1.000
_cell.length_c   1.000
_cell.angle_alpha   90.00
_cell.angle_beta   90.00
_cell.angle_gamma   90.00
#
_symmetry.space_group_name_H-M   'P 1'
#
loop_
_entity.id
_entity.type
_entity.pdbx_description
1 polymer ?
#
loop_
_entity_poly.entity_id
_entity_poly.type
_entity_poly.pdbx_seq_one_letter_code
_entity_poly.pdbx_strand_id
1 'polypeptide(L)'
;MPNFNELFNNYLQSFKLKKNPTGLYEPIIYLLNLGGKRIRPMLTLMATDVFGCDIKRGLPSALSIELFHNFTLAHDDIMDDAPLRRGQKTVHEKWSVNTGILSGDAMLVKAYQSLEAYPDELFAKLAKLLSKTAIEVCEGQQYDIDFETKKETSIEDYLKMIKLKTGVLLGCALKMGAYVSEGSENEAKKIYDFGVMLGMAFQIQDDYLDAFGDPKNFGKQSGGDIIENKKTILYHKVLLLGSSDQILQLQNLFETNKKISKEDKILAVKKLFMETGAAEASQNLLHNYTKQAFNILESVEINLEKKQQLIDFAN
;
A
#
# COMPACT_ATOMS: atom_id res chain seq x y z
N MET A 1 12.68 6.33 -21.58
CA MET A 1 11.44 6.39 -20.77
C MET A 1 11.34 7.73 -20.07
N PRO A 2 10.14 8.34 -19.95
CA PRO A 2 9.98 9.53 -19.11
C PRO A 2 10.36 9.22 -17.66
N ASN A 3 11.02 10.15 -16.99
CA ASN A 3 11.28 9.99 -15.55
C ASN A 3 10.02 10.42 -14.77
N PHE A 4 9.07 9.49 -14.61
CA PHE A 4 7.79 9.74 -13.91
C PHE A 4 8.00 10.23 -12.47
N ASN A 5 9.02 9.71 -11.78
CA ASN A 5 9.33 10.10 -10.41
C ASN A 5 9.79 11.56 -10.34
N GLU A 6 10.71 11.96 -11.22
CA GLU A 6 11.19 13.35 -11.30
C GLU A 6 10.05 14.30 -11.67
N LEU A 7 9.24 13.94 -12.66
CA LEU A 7 8.09 14.74 -13.09
C LEU A 7 7.11 14.95 -11.94
N PHE A 8 6.77 13.89 -11.21
CA PHE A 8 5.87 14.00 -10.06
C PHE A 8 6.49 14.81 -8.92
N ASN A 9 7.76 14.57 -8.58
CA ASN A 9 8.43 15.32 -7.50
C ASN A 9 8.51 16.82 -7.81
N ASN A 10 8.80 17.20 -9.06
CA ASN A 10 8.78 18.61 -9.49
C ASN A 10 7.39 19.22 -9.34
N TYR A 11 6.34 18.46 -9.70
CA TYR A 11 4.95 18.91 -9.52
C TYR A 11 4.59 19.03 -8.03
N LEU A 12 4.98 18.06 -7.21
CA LEU A 12 4.76 18.08 -5.76
C LEU A 12 5.44 19.28 -5.09
N GLN A 13 6.66 19.64 -5.50
CA GLN A 13 7.35 20.82 -5.01
C GLN A 13 6.65 22.12 -5.42
N SER A 14 5.96 22.14 -6.56
CA SER A 14 5.15 23.30 -7.00
C SER A 14 3.80 23.41 -6.29
N PHE A 15 3.36 22.35 -5.60
CA PHE A 15 2.11 22.30 -4.86
C PHE A 15 2.18 23.22 -3.63
N LYS A 16 1.38 24.29 -3.68
CA LYS A 16 1.37 25.32 -2.62
C LYS A 16 0.27 25.05 -1.61
N LEU A 17 0.68 24.77 -0.38
CA LEU A 17 -0.21 24.80 0.77
C LEU A 17 -0.22 26.20 1.42
N LYS A 18 -1.32 26.54 2.10
CA LYS A 18 -1.37 27.73 2.95
C LYS A 18 -0.33 27.59 4.07
N LYS A 19 0.18 28.71 4.57
CA LYS A 19 1.12 28.71 5.69
C LYS A 19 0.41 28.73 7.06
N ASN A 20 -0.82 29.21 7.10
CA ASN A 20 -1.59 29.35 8.33
C ASN A 20 -2.94 28.61 8.24
N PRO A 21 -3.39 27.98 9.32
CA PRO A 21 -2.64 27.81 10.59
C PRO A 21 -1.45 26.85 10.44
N THR A 22 -0.32 27.22 10.99
CA THR A 22 0.97 26.51 10.89
C THR A 22 0.87 25.04 11.35
N GLY A 23 0.22 24.81 12.50
CA GLY A 23 0.04 23.47 13.07
C GLY A 23 -0.81 22.52 12.21
N LEU A 24 -1.52 23.03 11.18
CA LEU A 24 -2.25 22.21 10.22
C LEU A 24 -1.38 21.85 8.99
N TYR A 25 -0.66 22.83 8.45
CA TYR A 25 0.01 22.68 7.15
C TYR A 25 1.46 22.22 7.23
N GLU A 26 2.20 22.59 8.28
CA GLU A 26 3.57 22.09 8.47
C GLU A 26 3.68 20.56 8.56
N PRO A 27 2.79 19.86 9.32
CA PRO A 27 2.83 18.40 9.35
C PRO A 27 2.56 17.75 7.98
N ILE A 28 1.69 18.34 7.16
CA ILE A 28 1.43 17.88 5.80
C ILE A 28 2.69 18.01 4.95
N ILE A 29 3.32 19.19 4.97
CA ILE A 29 4.58 19.44 4.25
C ILE A 29 5.68 18.48 4.73
N TYR A 30 5.75 18.27 6.03
CA TYR A 30 6.69 17.33 6.62
C TYR A 30 6.51 15.91 6.08
N LEU A 31 5.30 15.35 6.12
CA LEU A 31 5.00 14.01 5.60
C LEU A 31 5.32 13.88 4.11
N LEU A 32 4.91 14.86 3.30
CA LEU A 32 5.19 14.86 1.87
C LEU A 32 6.69 14.91 1.58
N ASN A 33 7.49 15.53 2.45
CA ASN A 33 8.94 15.63 2.33
C ASN A 33 9.72 14.45 2.93
N LEU A 34 9.08 13.53 3.66
CA LEU A 34 9.74 12.30 4.14
C LEU A 34 10.23 11.39 3.01
N GLY A 35 9.90 11.70 1.77
CA GLY A 35 10.31 10.92 0.59
C GLY A 35 9.45 9.67 0.40
N GLY A 36 10.08 8.63 -0.15
CA GLY A 36 9.44 7.35 -0.49
C GLY A 36 9.52 7.04 -1.98
N LYS A 37 9.18 5.79 -2.34
CA LYS A 37 9.28 5.29 -3.72
C LYS A 37 8.24 5.91 -4.67
N ARG A 38 7.22 6.62 -4.16
CA ARG A 38 6.15 7.27 -4.95
C ARG A 38 5.48 6.32 -5.96
N ILE A 39 5.33 5.06 -5.61
CA ILE A 39 4.79 4.00 -6.49
C ILE A 39 3.41 4.38 -7.03
N ARG A 40 2.50 4.81 -6.16
CA ARG A 40 1.10 5.11 -6.52
C ARG A 40 0.96 6.29 -7.50
N PRO A 41 1.55 7.46 -7.25
CA PRO A 41 1.52 8.55 -8.24
C PRO A 41 2.24 8.16 -9.55
N MET A 42 3.34 7.40 -9.50
CA MET A 42 3.99 6.90 -10.72
C MET A 42 3.06 6.01 -11.53
N LEU A 43 2.34 5.07 -10.89
CA LEU A 43 1.36 4.23 -11.57
C LEU A 43 0.25 5.04 -12.23
N THR A 44 -0.22 6.13 -11.60
CA THR A 44 -1.21 7.03 -12.20
C THR A 44 -0.65 7.68 -13.48
N LEU A 45 0.59 8.18 -13.44
CA LEU A 45 1.24 8.80 -14.60
C LEU A 45 1.55 7.79 -15.70
N MET A 46 2.03 6.60 -15.33
CA MET A 46 2.26 5.50 -16.29
C MET A 46 0.95 5.10 -16.98
N ALA A 47 -0.15 4.95 -16.23
CA ALA A 47 -1.44 4.66 -16.82
C ALA A 47 -1.90 5.79 -17.76
N THR A 48 -1.68 7.07 -17.39
CA THR A 48 -1.97 8.20 -18.29
C THR A 48 -1.18 8.09 -19.59
N ASP A 49 0.10 7.75 -19.53
CA ASP A 49 0.95 7.59 -20.71
C ASP A 49 0.56 6.39 -21.56
N VAL A 50 0.33 5.21 -20.95
CA VAL A 50 0.03 3.98 -21.71
C VAL A 50 -1.30 4.05 -22.45
N PHE A 51 -2.26 4.84 -21.95
CA PHE A 51 -3.51 5.14 -22.64
C PHE A 51 -3.38 6.29 -23.66
N GLY A 52 -2.17 6.80 -23.90
CA GLY A 52 -1.86 7.71 -25.03
C GLY A 52 -2.11 9.18 -24.76
N CYS A 53 -2.27 9.60 -23.51
CA CYS A 53 -2.45 11.00 -23.13
C CYS A 53 -1.13 11.68 -22.73
N ASP A 54 -1.11 13.02 -22.76
CA ASP A 54 0.00 13.78 -22.18
C ASP A 54 0.08 13.47 -20.67
N ILE A 55 1.23 13.00 -20.23
CA ILE A 55 1.51 12.60 -18.84
C ILE A 55 1.17 13.74 -17.86
N LYS A 56 1.36 14.99 -18.26
CA LYS A 56 1.07 16.15 -17.43
C LYS A 56 -0.41 16.26 -17.02
N ARG A 57 -1.32 15.74 -17.85
CA ARG A 57 -2.75 15.67 -17.48
C ARG A 57 -3.01 14.76 -16.30
N GLY A 58 -2.16 13.76 -16.05
CA GLY A 58 -2.27 12.84 -14.90
C GLY A 58 -1.79 13.42 -13.57
N LEU A 59 -1.05 14.55 -13.58
CA LEU A 59 -0.42 15.09 -12.38
C LEU A 59 -1.39 15.45 -11.24
N PRO A 60 -2.56 16.09 -11.48
CA PRO A 60 -3.52 16.35 -10.41
C PRO A 60 -4.07 15.05 -9.77
N SER A 61 -4.36 14.01 -10.57
CA SER A 61 -4.79 12.71 -10.06
C SER A 61 -3.67 11.99 -9.31
N ALA A 62 -2.43 12.06 -9.79
CA ALA A 62 -1.26 11.53 -9.10
C ALA A 62 -1.05 12.22 -7.73
N LEU A 63 -1.25 13.53 -7.65
CA LEU A 63 -1.21 14.28 -6.39
C LEU A 63 -2.36 13.87 -5.45
N SER A 64 -3.57 13.72 -5.99
CA SER A 64 -4.73 13.24 -5.23
C SER A 64 -4.45 11.91 -4.54
N ILE A 65 -3.94 10.93 -5.29
CA ILE A 65 -3.58 9.60 -4.76
C ILE A 65 -2.47 9.69 -3.72
N GLU A 66 -1.47 10.54 -3.93
CA GLU A 66 -0.37 10.69 -2.96
C GLU A 66 -0.83 11.37 -1.67
N LEU A 67 -1.68 12.40 -1.76
CA LEU A 67 -2.27 13.04 -0.58
C LEU A 67 -3.16 12.07 0.19
N PHE A 68 -4.00 11.31 -0.50
CA PHE A 68 -4.82 10.27 0.12
C PHE A 68 -3.95 9.21 0.82
N HIS A 69 -2.90 8.73 0.16
CA HIS A 69 -1.99 7.78 0.77
C HIS A 69 -1.28 8.33 2.01
N ASN A 70 -0.82 9.60 1.98
CA ASN A 70 -0.19 10.21 3.15
C ASN A 70 -1.19 10.48 4.29
N PHE A 71 -2.47 10.74 3.97
CA PHE A 71 -3.56 10.75 4.95
C PHE A 71 -3.65 9.40 5.67
N THR A 72 -3.73 8.29 4.92
CA THR A 72 -3.81 6.95 5.54
C THR A 72 -2.58 6.65 6.39
N LEU A 73 -1.37 7.01 5.93
CA LEU A 73 -0.15 6.82 6.71
C LEU A 73 -0.12 7.64 8.01
N ALA A 74 -0.63 8.88 8.01
CA ALA A 74 -0.68 9.71 9.21
C ALA A 74 -1.60 9.12 10.28
N HIS A 75 -2.74 8.55 9.87
CA HIS A 75 -3.69 7.92 10.78
C HIS A 75 -3.24 6.52 11.20
N ASP A 76 -2.65 5.73 10.28
CA ASP A 76 -2.01 4.45 10.58
C ASP A 76 -0.96 4.59 11.69
N ASP A 77 -0.05 5.59 11.56
CA ASP A 77 0.99 5.84 12.55
C ASP A 77 0.43 6.08 13.95
N ILE A 78 -0.75 6.73 14.05
CA ILE A 78 -1.42 6.97 15.33
C ILE A 78 -2.04 5.67 15.87
N MET A 79 -2.71 4.89 15.01
CA MET A 79 -3.37 3.64 15.39
C MET A 79 -2.36 2.59 15.86
N ASP A 80 -1.19 2.54 15.20
CA ASP A 80 -0.11 1.59 15.50
C ASP A 80 0.85 2.11 16.61
N ASP A 81 0.60 3.32 17.17
CA ASP A 81 1.51 4.01 18.12
C ASP A 81 2.97 4.01 17.61
N ALA A 82 3.14 4.17 16.30
CA ALA A 82 4.42 4.03 15.64
C ALA A 82 5.33 5.24 15.89
N PRO A 83 6.51 5.09 16.54
CA PRO A 83 7.37 6.23 16.85
C PRO A 83 8.08 6.83 15.65
N LEU A 84 8.34 6.01 14.63
CA LEU A 84 9.13 6.40 13.46
C LEU A 84 8.48 5.95 12.16
N ARG A 85 8.55 6.84 11.13
CA ARG A 85 8.25 6.53 9.74
C ARG A 85 9.42 6.94 8.86
N ARG A 86 9.97 5.98 8.10
CA ARG A 86 11.15 6.20 7.24
C ARG A 86 12.35 6.78 8.01
N GLY A 87 12.55 6.32 9.24
CA GLY A 87 13.63 6.77 10.12
C GLY A 87 13.45 8.16 10.74
N GLN A 88 12.31 8.82 10.52
CA GLN A 88 11.96 10.10 11.11
C GLN A 88 10.76 9.95 12.05
N LYS A 89 10.63 10.84 13.04
CA LYS A 89 9.48 10.84 13.96
C LYS A 89 8.18 10.93 13.19
N THR A 90 7.16 10.15 13.61
CA THR A 90 5.79 10.29 13.11
C THR A 90 5.19 11.63 13.48
N VAL A 91 4.08 12.03 12.85
CA VAL A 91 3.46 13.36 13.12
C VAL A 91 2.99 13.45 14.57
N HIS A 92 2.36 12.40 15.11
CA HIS A 92 1.87 12.40 16.49
C HIS A 92 2.99 12.48 17.52
N GLU A 93 4.15 11.89 17.24
CA GLU A 93 5.36 11.97 18.07
C GLU A 93 6.08 13.30 17.98
N LYS A 94 6.02 13.95 16.81
CA LYS A 94 6.70 15.23 16.58
C LYS A 94 5.88 16.43 17.05
N TRP A 95 4.56 16.36 16.94
CA TRP A 95 3.61 17.41 17.35
C TRP A 95 2.63 16.89 18.40
N SER A 96 1.56 16.26 17.98
CA SER A 96 0.56 15.62 18.85
C SER A 96 -0.39 14.73 18.04
N VAL A 97 -1.11 13.85 18.72
CA VAL A 97 -2.20 13.03 18.15
C VAL A 97 -3.23 13.91 17.45
N ASN A 98 -3.69 14.98 18.10
CA ASN A 98 -4.69 15.89 17.50
C ASN A 98 -4.17 16.55 16.21
N THR A 99 -2.89 16.90 16.17
CA THR A 99 -2.24 17.45 14.98
C THR A 99 -2.19 16.41 13.86
N GLY A 100 -1.85 15.16 14.19
CA GLY A 100 -1.84 14.06 13.23
C GLY A 100 -3.22 13.81 12.62
N ILE A 101 -4.27 13.77 13.45
CA ILE A 101 -5.66 13.62 13.00
C ILE A 101 -6.06 14.75 12.06
N LEU A 102 -5.95 16.02 12.50
CA LEU A 102 -6.39 17.16 11.71
C LEU A 102 -5.61 17.35 10.40
N SER A 103 -4.30 17.09 10.43
CA SER A 103 -3.47 17.15 9.22
C SER A 103 -3.81 16.03 8.25
N GLY A 104 -4.13 14.84 8.76
CA GLY A 104 -4.65 13.72 7.97
C GLY A 104 -5.96 14.09 7.28
N ASP A 105 -6.95 14.57 8.04
CA ASP A 105 -8.25 14.98 7.52
C ASP A 105 -8.10 16.07 6.43
N ALA A 106 -7.22 17.06 6.68
CA ALA A 106 -6.93 18.08 5.69
C ALA A 106 -6.30 17.51 4.41
N MET A 107 -5.42 16.50 4.50
CA MET A 107 -4.87 15.81 3.32
C MET A 107 -5.95 15.07 2.54
N LEU A 108 -6.90 14.40 3.22
CA LEU A 108 -8.04 13.75 2.56
C LEU A 108 -8.87 14.76 1.75
N VAL A 109 -9.22 15.92 2.35
CA VAL A 109 -9.93 16.98 1.64
C VAL A 109 -9.10 17.53 0.48
N LYS A 110 -7.79 17.71 0.68
CA LYS A 110 -6.87 18.19 -0.37
C LYS A 110 -6.74 17.19 -1.52
N ALA A 111 -6.87 15.89 -1.26
CA ALA A 111 -6.90 14.88 -2.31
C ALA A 111 -8.08 15.11 -3.28
N TYR A 112 -9.28 15.38 -2.75
CA TYR A 112 -10.44 15.75 -3.59
C TYR A 112 -10.24 17.09 -4.29
N GLN A 113 -9.72 18.11 -3.60
CA GLN A 113 -9.47 19.42 -4.19
C GLN A 113 -8.45 19.35 -5.35
N SER A 114 -7.50 18.42 -5.32
CA SER A 114 -6.57 18.24 -6.44
C SER A 114 -7.28 17.80 -7.72
N LEU A 115 -8.43 17.13 -7.61
CA LEU A 115 -9.23 16.69 -8.75
C LEU A 115 -10.07 17.82 -9.37
N GLU A 116 -10.25 18.94 -8.68
CA GLU A 116 -10.96 20.13 -9.21
C GLU A 116 -10.25 20.78 -10.42
N ALA A 117 -9.01 20.34 -10.71
CA ALA A 117 -8.28 20.74 -11.91
C ALA A 117 -8.89 20.17 -13.22
N TYR A 118 -9.79 19.20 -13.11
CA TYR A 118 -10.46 18.58 -14.26
C TYR A 118 -11.85 19.15 -14.50
N PRO A 119 -12.39 19.04 -15.76
CA PRO A 119 -13.78 19.35 -16.04
C PRO A 119 -14.76 18.57 -15.15
N ASP A 120 -15.91 19.13 -14.85
CA ASP A 120 -16.90 18.61 -13.89
C ASP A 120 -17.25 17.13 -14.10
N GLU A 121 -17.40 16.68 -15.35
CA GLU A 121 -17.74 15.30 -15.68
C GLU A 121 -16.61 14.35 -15.26
N LEU A 122 -15.36 14.69 -15.59
CA LEU A 122 -14.19 13.90 -15.24
C LEU A 122 -13.93 13.97 -13.73
N PHE A 123 -14.06 15.16 -13.12
CA PHE A 123 -13.98 15.34 -11.67
C PHE A 123 -14.97 14.41 -10.95
N ALA A 124 -16.23 14.40 -11.37
CA ALA A 124 -17.26 13.56 -10.75
C ALA A 124 -16.90 12.05 -10.85
N LYS A 125 -16.34 11.62 -11.99
CA LYS A 125 -15.92 10.24 -12.22
C LYS A 125 -14.75 9.86 -11.32
N LEU A 126 -13.72 10.71 -11.22
CA LEU A 126 -12.55 10.52 -10.37
C LEU A 126 -12.90 10.56 -8.88
N ALA A 127 -13.75 11.51 -8.47
CA ALA A 127 -14.20 11.64 -7.08
C ALA A 127 -15.03 10.42 -6.62
N LYS A 128 -15.91 9.90 -7.47
CA LYS A 128 -16.64 8.64 -7.18
C LYS A 128 -15.71 7.45 -7.01
N LEU A 129 -14.68 7.33 -7.86
CA LEU A 129 -13.69 6.27 -7.76
C LEU A 129 -12.89 6.40 -6.45
N LEU A 130 -12.41 7.61 -6.13
CA LEU A 130 -11.66 7.87 -4.89
C LEU A 130 -12.51 7.59 -3.66
N SER A 131 -13.78 8.05 -3.62
CA SER A 131 -14.69 7.81 -2.49
C SER A 131 -14.92 6.34 -2.22
N LYS A 132 -15.17 5.55 -3.28
CA LYS A 132 -15.31 4.11 -3.17
C LYS A 132 -14.04 3.48 -2.61
N THR A 133 -12.89 3.83 -3.18
CA THR A 133 -11.59 3.28 -2.73
C THR A 133 -11.28 3.70 -1.29
N ALA A 134 -11.64 4.92 -0.90
CA ALA A 134 -11.41 5.42 0.46
C ALA A 134 -12.14 4.57 1.51
N ILE A 135 -13.40 4.24 1.27
CA ILE A 135 -14.17 3.34 2.15
C ILE A 135 -13.55 1.95 2.18
N GLU A 136 -13.20 1.38 1.02
CA GLU A 136 -12.55 0.07 0.92
C GLU A 136 -11.23 0.03 1.71
N VAL A 137 -10.41 1.10 1.66
CA VAL A 137 -9.16 1.20 2.44
C VAL A 137 -9.46 1.30 3.95
N CYS A 138 -10.46 2.08 4.37
CA CYS A 138 -10.86 2.15 5.77
C CYS A 138 -11.36 0.80 6.30
N GLU A 139 -12.15 0.07 5.50
CA GLU A 139 -12.58 -1.29 5.83
C GLU A 139 -11.38 -2.24 5.96
N GLY A 140 -10.39 -2.13 5.06
CA GLY A 140 -9.16 -2.91 5.12
C GLY A 140 -8.35 -2.63 6.39
N GLN A 141 -8.23 -1.36 6.78
CA GLN A 141 -7.57 -0.97 8.03
C GLN A 141 -8.33 -1.47 9.26
N GLN A 142 -9.67 -1.42 9.24
CA GLN A 142 -10.45 -1.95 10.35
C GLN A 142 -10.29 -3.47 10.51
N TYR A 143 -10.24 -4.22 9.38
CA TYR A 143 -9.94 -5.66 9.45
C TYR A 143 -8.56 -5.93 10.03
N ASP A 144 -7.54 -5.13 9.69
CA ASP A 144 -6.18 -5.29 10.22
C ASP A 144 -6.17 -5.12 11.74
N ILE A 145 -6.81 -4.05 12.27
CA ILE A 145 -6.96 -3.81 13.71
C ILE A 145 -7.75 -4.97 14.39
N ASP A 146 -8.86 -5.40 13.81
CA ASP A 146 -9.69 -6.47 14.36
C ASP A 146 -8.89 -7.79 14.48
N PHE A 147 -7.97 -8.05 13.53
CA PHE A 147 -7.16 -9.27 13.51
C PHE A 147 -6.10 -9.33 14.61
N GLU A 148 -5.71 -8.21 15.20
CA GLU A 148 -4.82 -8.20 16.36
C GLU A 148 -5.43 -8.93 17.56
N THR A 149 -6.73 -8.73 17.79
CA THR A 149 -7.45 -9.28 18.95
C THR A 149 -8.24 -10.56 18.65
N LYS A 150 -8.60 -10.79 17.39
CA LYS A 150 -9.36 -11.97 16.95
C LYS A 150 -8.51 -13.23 17.09
N LYS A 151 -8.97 -14.22 17.86
CA LYS A 151 -8.22 -15.47 18.10
C LYS A 151 -7.95 -16.24 16.80
N GLU A 152 -8.96 -16.39 15.97
CA GLU A 152 -8.89 -17.14 14.73
C GLU A 152 -9.17 -16.21 13.54
N THR A 153 -8.29 -16.25 12.57
CA THR A 153 -8.42 -15.57 11.27
C THR A 153 -8.11 -16.58 10.17
N SER A 154 -8.89 -16.57 9.09
CA SER A 154 -8.64 -17.44 7.94
C SER A 154 -7.68 -16.78 6.94
N ILE A 155 -7.12 -17.57 6.02
CA ILE A 155 -6.33 -17.04 4.90
C ILE A 155 -7.17 -16.15 3.98
N GLU A 156 -8.46 -16.46 3.84
CA GLU A 156 -9.42 -15.67 3.07
C GLU A 156 -9.65 -14.30 3.72
N ASP A 157 -9.76 -14.26 5.06
CA ASP A 157 -9.84 -13.01 5.83
C ASP A 157 -8.61 -12.15 5.59
N TYR A 158 -7.40 -12.73 5.70
CA TYR A 158 -6.14 -12.06 5.43
C TYR A 158 -6.07 -11.52 3.98
N LEU A 159 -6.39 -12.35 2.98
CA LEU A 159 -6.37 -11.94 1.58
C LEU A 159 -7.39 -10.82 1.29
N LYS A 160 -8.56 -10.86 1.94
CA LYS A 160 -9.54 -9.77 1.86
C LYS A 160 -8.99 -8.48 2.46
N MET A 161 -8.38 -8.56 3.62
CA MET A 161 -7.81 -7.40 4.31
C MET A 161 -6.73 -6.73 3.46
N ILE A 162 -5.73 -7.48 2.95
CA ILE A 162 -4.66 -6.88 2.12
C ILE A 162 -5.17 -6.35 0.79
N LYS A 163 -6.18 -6.97 0.20
CA LYS A 163 -6.85 -6.45 -0.99
C LYS A 163 -7.42 -5.06 -0.72
N LEU A 164 -8.15 -4.90 0.38
CA LEU A 164 -8.82 -3.65 0.74
C LEU A 164 -7.81 -2.60 1.25
N LYS A 165 -6.88 -2.97 2.12
CA LYS A 165 -5.89 -2.04 2.69
C LYS A 165 -4.87 -1.57 1.65
N THR A 166 -4.42 -2.44 0.75
CA THR A 166 -3.30 -2.17 -0.16
C THR A 166 -3.70 -2.23 -1.65
N GLY A 167 -4.36 -3.30 -2.08
CA GLY A 167 -4.61 -3.58 -3.50
C GLY A 167 -5.50 -2.54 -4.18
N VAL A 168 -6.63 -2.17 -3.55
CA VAL A 168 -7.62 -1.27 -4.18
C VAL A 168 -7.05 0.12 -4.47
N LEU A 169 -6.09 0.62 -3.68
CA LEU A 169 -5.50 1.92 -3.92
C LEU A 169 -4.51 1.91 -5.11
N LEU A 170 -3.81 0.80 -5.35
CA LEU A 170 -3.01 0.64 -6.58
C LEU A 170 -3.91 0.55 -7.81
N GLY A 171 -5.01 -0.22 -7.71
CA GLY A 171 -6.02 -0.27 -8.76
C GLY A 171 -6.63 1.11 -9.06
N CYS A 172 -6.97 1.87 -8.01
CA CYS A 172 -7.48 3.25 -8.11
C CYS A 172 -6.49 4.16 -8.84
N ALA A 173 -5.20 4.12 -8.47
CA ALA A 173 -4.15 4.93 -9.08
C ALA A 173 -4.07 4.69 -10.61
N LEU A 174 -4.05 3.44 -11.04
CA LEU A 174 -4.04 3.07 -12.46
C LEU A 174 -5.34 3.47 -13.18
N LYS A 175 -6.49 3.21 -12.56
CA LYS A 175 -7.80 3.55 -13.14
C LYS A 175 -7.99 5.06 -13.29
N MET A 176 -7.46 5.87 -12.36
CA MET A 176 -7.47 7.33 -12.50
C MET A 176 -6.69 7.78 -13.74
N GLY A 177 -5.50 7.20 -14.00
CA GLY A 177 -4.73 7.49 -15.20
C GLY A 177 -5.50 7.14 -16.48
N ALA A 178 -6.16 5.97 -16.51
CA ALA A 178 -7.01 5.57 -17.63
C ALA A 178 -8.18 6.54 -17.87
N TYR A 179 -8.84 6.99 -16.80
CA TYR A 179 -9.95 7.95 -16.90
C TYR A 179 -9.49 9.32 -17.40
N VAL A 180 -8.34 9.81 -16.92
CA VAL A 180 -7.74 11.07 -17.39
C VAL A 180 -7.42 11.02 -18.89
N SER A 181 -7.12 9.83 -19.39
CA SER A 181 -6.82 9.56 -20.81
C SER A 181 -8.05 9.20 -21.65
N GLU A 182 -9.25 9.35 -21.08
CA GLU A 182 -10.51 9.02 -21.77
C GLU A 182 -10.61 7.55 -22.20
N GLY A 183 -9.89 6.66 -21.51
CA GLY A 183 -9.96 5.22 -21.72
C GLY A 183 -11.37 4.67 -21.49
N SER A 184 -11.75 3.64 -22.26
CA SER A 184 -13.06 3.00 -22.11
C SER A 184 -13.23 2.41 -20.70
N GLU A 185 -14.48 2.28 -20.25
CA GLU A 185 -14.76 1.72 -18.91
C GLU A 185 -14.25 0.27 -18.79
N ASN A 186 -14.29 -0.50 -19.88
CA ASN A 186 -13.78 -1.85 -19.93
C ASN A 186 -12.25 -1.89 -19.69
N GLU A 187 -11.49 -1.06 -20.42
CA GLU A 187 -10.03 -1.01 -20.26
C GLU A 187 -9.63 -0.39 -18.92
N ALA A 188 -10.36 0.63 -18.47
CA ALA A 188 -10.17 1.21 -17.14
C ALA A 188 -10.47 0.21 -16.00
N LYS A 189 -11.41 -0.73 -16.21
CA LYS A 189 -11.65 -1.82 -15.27
C LYS A 189 -10.50 -2.84 -15.28
N LYS A 190 -10.05 -3.28 -16.46
CA LYS A 190 -8.93 -4.23 -16.56
C LYS A 190 -7.66 -3.69 -15.90
N ILE A 191 -7.30 -2.43 -16.17
CA ILE A 191 -6.09 -1.84 -15.56
C ILE A 191 -6.25 -1.65 -14.03
N TYR A 192 -7.48 -1.41 -13.54
CA TYR A 192 -7.79 -1.45 -12.11
C TYR A 192 -7.54 -2.84 -11.53
N ASP A 193 -8.08 -3.88 -12.17
CA ASP A 193 -7.95 -5.26 -11.70
C ASP A 193 -6.47 -5.70 -11.72
N PHE A 194 -5.69 -5.31 -12.74
CA PHE A 194 -4.23 -5.47 -12.74
C PHE A 194 -3.58 -4.84 -11.51
N GLY A 195 -3.91 -3.59 -11.20
CA GLY A 195 -3.37 -2.88 -10.04
C GLY A 195 -3.73 -3.54 -8.71
N VAL A 196 -4.95 -4.07 -8.59
CA VAL A 196 -5.35 -4.80 -7.38
C VAL A 196 -4.51 -6.07 -7.20
N MET A 197 -4.33 -6.88 -8.26
CA MET A 197 -3.53 -8.11 -8.18
C MET A 197 -2.06 -7.80 -7.89
N LEU A 198 -1.51 -6.76 -8.51
CA LEU A 198 -0.16 -6.28 -8.23
C LEU A 198 0.00 -5.84 -6.77
N GLY A 199 -1.00 -5.13 -6.22
CA GLY A 199 -0.99 -4.70 -4.81
C GLY A 199 -1.05 -5.86 -3.83
N MET A 200 -1.78 -6.92 -4.16
CA MET A 200 -1.80 -8.14 -3.35
C MET A 200 -0.45 -8.87 -3.40
N ALA A 201 0.15 -8.99 -4.59
CA ALA A 201 1.50 -9.55 -4.74
C ALA A 201 2.52 -8.73 -3.93
N PHE A 202 2.46 -7.41 -4.02
CA PHE A 202 3.34 -6.50 -3.29
C PHE A 202 3.24 -6.68 -1.76
N GLN A 203 2.00 -6.81 -1.22
CA GLN A 203 1.82 -7.01 0.22
C GLN A 203 2.35 -8.37 0.68
N ILE A 204 2.10 -9.44 -0.06
CA ILE A 204 2.65 -10.77 0.23
C ILE A 204 4.18 -10.75 0.19
N GLN A 205 4.76 -9.98 -0.74
CA GLN A 205 6.21 -9.79 -0.82
C GLN A 205 6.75 -9.02 0.39
N ASP A 206 6.04 -7.95 0.83
CA ASP A 206 6.44 -7.16 2.00
C ASP A 206 6.45 -8.02 3.26
N ASP A 207 5.39 -8.79 3.50
CA ASP A 207 5.30 -9.75 4.62
C ASP A 207 6.44 -10.80 4.59
N TYR A 208 6.75 -11.32 3.39
CA TYR A 208 7.86 -12.27 3.22
C TYR A 208 9.21 -11.62 3.52
N LEU A 209 9.42 -10.40 3.02
CA LEU A 209 10.67 -9.66 3.19
C LEU A 209 10.85 -9.13 4.62
N ASP A 210 9.76 -8.83 5.34
CA ASP A 210 9.86 -8.51 6.78
C ASP A 210 10.50 -9.68 7.55
N ALA A 211 10.10 -10.92 7.25
CA ALA A 211 10.69 -12.09 7.89
C ALA A 211 12.08 -12.46 7.34
N PHE A 212 12.27 -12.45 6.01
CA PHE A 212 13.42 -13.07 5.34
C PHE A 212 14.32 -12.12 4.55
N GLY A 213 13.94 -10.83 4.45
CA GLY A 213 14.73 -9.83 3.74
C GLY A 213 16.08 -9.53 4.42
N ASP A 214 17.06 -9.12 3.63
CA ASP A 214 18.35 -8.62 4.14
C ASP A 214 18.13 -7.24 4.77
N PRO A 215 18.44 -7.04 6.07
CA PRO A 215 18.29 -5.76 6.76
C PRO A 215 19.01 -4.61 6.06
N LYS A 216 20.13 -4.88 5.37
CA LYS A 216 20.91 -3.87 4.64
C LYS A 216 20.16 -3.30 3.44
N ASN A 217 19.32 -4.12 2.80
CA ASN A 217 18.57 -3.75 1.61
C ASN A 217 17.17 -3.23 1.95
N PHE A 218 16.60 -3.67 3.08
CA PHE A 218 15.21 -3.39 3.44
C PHE A 218 15.03 -2.15 4.31
N GLY A 219 16.10 -1.67 4.96
CA GLY A 219 16.08 -0.44 5.79
C GLY A 219 15.23 -0.54 7.06
N LYS A 220 14.71 -1.73 7.41
CA LYS A 220 13.98 -2.05 8.65
C LYS A 220 14.66 -3.21 9.38
N GLN A 221 14.43 -3.32 10.67
CA GLN A 221 14.80 -4.50 11.45
C GLN A 221 13.97 -5.69 10.96
N SER A 222 14.60 -6.79 10.57
CA SER A 222 13.90 -8.01 10.13
C SER A 222 13.08 -8.60 11.27
N GLY A 223 11.84 -9.03 10.97
CA GLY A 223 10.95 -9.70 11.92
C GLY A 223 10.06 -8.75 12.74
N GLY A 224 9.81 -7.55 12.26
CA GLY A 224 8.90 -6.59 12.90
C GLY A 224 7.50 -7.18 13.09
N ASP A 225 6.92 -7.75 12.05
CA ASP A 225 5.60 -8.39 12.08
C ASP A 225 5.52 -9.55 13.07
N ILE A 226 6.63 -10.31 13.22
CA ILE A 226 6.72 -11.39 14.21
C ILE A 226 6.69 -10.82 15.64
N ILE A 227 7.42 -9.73 15.89
CA ILE A 227 7.44 -9.08 17.21
C ILE A 227 6.06 -8.56 17.58
N GLU A 228 5.36 -7.94 16.62
CA GLU A 228 4.03 -7.37 16.76
C GLU A 228 2.90 -8.40 16.75
N ASN A 229 3.22 -9.69 16.61
CA ASN A 229 2.26 -10.81 16.51
C ASN A 229 1.29 -10.69 15.32
N LYS A 230 1.69 -10.03 14.23
CA LYS A 230 0.87 -9.90 13.04
C LYS A 230 0.67 -11.25 12.36
N LYS A 231 -0.60 -11.59 12.13
CA LYS A 231 -0.99 -12.85 11.46
C LYS A 231 -0.90 -12.68 9.94
N THR A 232 0.34 -12.58 9.44
CA THR A 232 0.65 -12.41 8.01
C THR A 232 0.40 -13.68 7.21
N ILE A 233 0.66 -13.64 5.90
CA ILE A 233 0.54 -14.82 5.04
C ILE A 233 1.37 -16.01 5.56
N LEU A 234 2.56 -15.74 6.10
CA LEU A 234 3.45 -16.77 6.64
C LEU A 234 2.82 -17.49 7.83
N TYR A 235 2.19 -16.76 8.75
CA TYR A 235 1.46 -17.33 9.87
C TYR A 235 0.33 -18.26 9.37
N HIS A 236 -0.51 -17.79 8.44
CA HIS A 236 -1.62 -18.58 7.90
C HIS A 236 -1.15 -19.82 7.15
N LYS A 237 0.00 -19.75 6.45
CA LYS A 237 0.57 -20.92 5.79
C LYS A 237 1.06 -21.97 6.78
N VAL A 238 1.58 -21.59 7.95
CA VAL A 238 1.89 -22.58 9.01
C VAL A 238 0.62 -23.24 9.52
N LEU A 239 -0.46 -22.51 9.74
CA LEU A 239 -1.73 -23.11 10.17
C LEU A 239 -2.28 -24.12 9.17
N LEU A 240 -1.99 -23.96 7.88
CA LEU A 240 -2.44 -24.83 6.80
C LEU A 240 -1.55 -26.06 6.59
N LEU A 241 -0.23 -25.91 6.76
CA LEU A 241 0.77 -26.90 6.35
C LEU A 241 1.46 -27.59 7.52
N GLY A 242 1.44 -27.00 8.69
CA GLY A 242 2.13 -27.50 9.87
C GLY A 242 1.44 -28.70 10.52
N SER A 243 2.22 -29.52 11.23
CA SER A 243 1.68 -30.51 12.16
C SER A 243 0.99 -29.84 13.35
N SER A 244 0.15 -30.59 14.08
CA SER A 244 -0.52 -30.07 15.28
C SER A 244 0.46 -29.49 16.30
N ASP A 245 1.65 -30.10 16.48
CA ASP A 245 2.69 -29.61 17.40
C ASP A 245 3.30 -28.29 16.91
N GLN A 246 3.57 -28.15 15.60
CA GLN A 246 4.10 -26.94 15.00
C GLN A 246 3.11 -25.78 15.07
N ILE A 247 1.82 -26.06 14.82
CA ILE A 247 0.73 -25.06 14.94
C ILE A 247 0.63 -24.60 16.40
N LEU A 248 0.62 -25.52 17.36
CA LEU A 248 0.56 -25.17 18.78
C LEU A 248 1.81 -24.36 19.20
N GLN A 249 2.99 -24.72 18.70
CA GLN A 249 4.23 -23.98 18.96
C GLN A 249 4.14 -22.54 18.42
N LEU A 250 3.65 -22.34 17.19
CA LEU A 250 3.45 -21.03 16.60
C LEU A 250 2.46 -20.18 17.42
N GLN A 251 1.30 -20.74 17.75
CA GLN A 251 0.27 -20.06 18.56
C GLN A 251 0.83 -19.64 19.91
N ASN A 252 1.58 -20.52 20.57
CA ASN A 252 2.27 -20.21 21.82
C ASN A 252 3.29 -19.07 21.70
N LEU A 253 4.00 -18.93 20.57
CA LEU A 253 4.96 -17.84 20.31
C LEU A 253 4.26 -16.50 20.03
N PHE A 254 3.02 -16.54 19.53
CA PHE A 254 2.18 -15.36 19.27
C PHE A 254 1.30 -14.96 20.46
N GLU A 255 1.29 -15.72 21.57
CA GLU A 255 0.65 -15.28 22.80
C GLU A 255 1.49 -14.20 23.50
N THR A 256 0.83 -13.10 23.88
CA THR A 256 1.47 -11.86 24.42
C THR A 256 2.16 -12.02 25.78
N ASN A 257 1.96 -13.14 26.49
CA ASN A 257 2.36 -13.29 27.90
C ASN A 257 3.66 -14.10 28.13
N LYS A 258 4.41 -14.47 27.10
CA LYS A 258 5.64 -15.28 27.29
C LYS A 258 6.90 -14.41 27.38
N LYS A 259 7.71 -14.67 28.41
CA LYS A 259 9.05 -14.11 28.58
C LYS A 259 10.05 -14.79 27.63
N ILE A 260 9.99 -14.45 26.35
CA ILE A 260 10.98 -14.82 25.34
C ILE A 260 11.64 -13.54 24.82
N SER A 261 12.94 -13.57 24.53
CA SER A 261 13.60 -12.42 23.90
C SER A 261 13.06 -12.21 22.49
N LYS A 262 13.11 -10.96 21.99
CA LYS A 262 12.67 -10.64 20.62
C LYS A 262 13.44 -11.46 19.59
N GLU A 263 14.73 -11.59 19.79
CA GLU A 263 15.66 -12.32 18.93
C GLU A 263 15.33 -13.82 18.89
N ASP A 264 15.13 -14.45 20.04
CA ASP A 264 14.77 -15.86 20.14
C ASP A 264 13.40 -16.15 19.52
N LYS A 265 12.43 -15.24 19.72
CA LYS A 265 11.11 -15.34 19.10
C LYS A 265 11.20 -15.30 17.57
N ILE A 266 11.93 -14.32 17.00
CA ILE A 266 12.13 -14.21 15.56
C ILE A 266 12.78 -15.50 15.03
N LEU A 267 13.83 -16.00 15.67
CA LEU A 267 14.53 -17.22 15.24
C LEU A 267 13.59 -18.43 15.27
N ALA A 268 12.83 -18.62 16.34
CA ALA A 268 11.90 -19.75 16.48
C ALA A 268 10.79 -19.72 15.45
N VAL A 269 10.19 -18.55 15.20
CA VAL A 269 9.10 -18.39 14.23
C VAL A 269 9.61 -18.56 12.80
N LYS A 270 10.75 -17.96 12.44
CA LYS A 270 11.37 -18.16 11.10
C LYS A 270 11.70 -19.62 10.84
N LYS A 271 12.17 -20.34 11.85
CA LYS A 271 12.42 -21.80 11.76
C LYS A 271 11.13 -22.53 11.42
N LEU A 272 10.02 -22.24 12.11
CA LEU A 272 8.71 -22.83 11.80
C LEU A 272 8.26 -22.50 10.38
N PHE A 273 8.42 -21.27 9.92
CA PHE A 273 8.08 -20.86 8.55
C PHE A 273 8.83 -21.67 7.50
N MET A 274 10.10 -22.02 7.77
CA MET A 274 10.90 -22.83 6.87
C MET A 274 10.53 -24.33 6.95
N GLU A 275 10.45 -24.88 8.16
CA GLU A 275 10.22 -26.33 8.38
C GLU A 275 8.84 -26.79 7.92
N THR A 276 7.82 -25.93 8.01
CA THR A 276 6.46 -26.25 7.54
C THR A 276 6.28 -26.03 6.03
N GLY A 277 7.25 -25.44 5.34
CA GLY A 277 7.10 -25.03 3.94
C GLY A 277 6.27 -23.74 3.76
N ALA A 278 5.92 -23.02 4.84
CA ALA A 278 5.14 -21.80 4.78
C ALA A 278 5.83 -20.70 3.97
N ALA A 279 7.17 -20.60 4.07
CA ALA A 279 7.97 -19.64 3.31
C ALA A 279 7.85 -19.88 1.79
N GLU A 280 8.04 -21.14 1.35
CA GLU A 280 7.89 -21.52 -0.06
C GLU A 280 6.46 -21.33 -0.56
N ALA A 281 5.47 -21.76 0.22
CA ALA A 281 4.06 -21.59 -0.13
C ALA A 281 3.63 -20.12 -0.26
N SER A 282 4.24 -19.21 0.52
CA SER A 282 4.01 -17.77 0.41
C SER A 282 4.64 -17.19 -0.85
N GLN A 283 5.85 -17.61 -1.22
CA GLN A 283 6.48 -17.25 -2.50
C GLN A 283 5.68 -17.75 -3.71
N ASN A 284 5.17 -18.98 -3.65
CA ASN A 284 4.31 -19.52 -4.70
C ASN A 284 3.01 -18.72 -4.85
N LEU A 285 2.43 -18.27 -3.73
CA LEU A 285 1.25 -17.41 -3.76
C LEU A 285 1.56 -16.03 -4.37
N LEU A 286 2.69 -15.42 -4.01
CA LEU A 286 3.21 -14.19 -4.63
C LEU A 286 3.31 -14.34 -6.15
N HIS A 287 3.98 -15.39 -6.63
CA HIS A 287 4.12 -15.66 -8.06
C HIS A 287 2.77 -15.83 -8.76
N ASN A 288 1.81 -16.49 -8.11
CA ASN A 288 0.47 -16.67 -8.65
C ASN A 288 -0.26 -15.34 -8.83
N TYR A 289 -0.22 -14.42 -7.85
CA TYR A 289 -0.82 -13.09 -7.97
C TYR A 289 -0.11 -12.24 -9.02
N THR A 290 1.21 -12.29 -9.10
CA THR A 290 2.00 -11.62 -10.14
C THR A 290 1.61 -12.13 -11.53
N LYS A 291 1.51 -13.45 -11.71
CA LYS A 291 1.07 -14.06 -12.97
C LYS A 291 -0.35 -13.65 -13.35
N GLN A 292 -1.28 -13.63 -12.40
CA GLN A 292 -2.65 -13.17 -12.64
C GLN A 292 -2.66 -11.69 -13.05
N ALA A 293 -1.88 -10.84 -12.38
CA ALA A 293 -1.74 -9.44 -12.76
C ALA A 293 -1.28 -9.31 -14.21
N PHE A 294 -0.22 -10.00 -14.63
CA PHE A 294 0.28 -9.93 -16.01
C PHE A 294 -0.71 -10.48 -17.03
N ASN A 295 -1.41 -11.57 -16.74
CA ASN A 295 -2.46 -12.09 -17.62
C ASN A 295 -3.59 -11.04 -17.84
N ILE A 296 -3.96 -10.30 -16.81
CA ILE A 296 -4.92 -9.21 -16.94
C ILE A 296 -4.33 -8.09 -17.80
N LEU A 297 -3.09 -7.68 -17.53
CA LEU A 297 -2.42 -6.62 -18.30
C LEU A 297 -2.29 -6.98 -19.79
N GLU A 298 -2.03 -8.24 -20.12
CA GLU A 298 -2.01 -8.70 -21.51
C GLU A 298 -3.33 -8.46 -22.24
N SER A 299 -4.45 -8.59 -21.54
CA SER A 299 -5.80 -8.37 -22.08
C SER A 299 -6.18 -6.89 -22.26
N VAL A 300 -5.39 -5.95 -21.72
CA VAL A 300 -5.62 -4.50 -21.86
C VAL A 300 -5.22 -4.07 -23.28
N GLU A 301 -6.10 -3.34 -23.96
CA GLU A 301 -5.86 -2.84 -25.33
C GLU A 301 -5.05 -1.53 -25.29
N ILE A 302 -3.74 -1.65 -25.14
CA ILE A 302 -2.77 -0.55 -25.14
C ILE A 302 -1.55 -0.91 -26.01
N ASN A 303 -0.76 0.09 -26.37
CA ASN A 303 0.48 -0.11 -27.14
C ASN A 303 1.44 -1.07 -26.44
N LEU A 304 2.03 -2.03 -27.21
CA LEU A 304 2.91 -3.07 -26.66
C LEU A 304 4.15 -2.53 -25.95
N GLU A 305 4.80 -1.48 -26.51
CA GLU A 305 6.00 -0.88 -25.88
C GLU A 305 5.63 -0.26 -24.52
N LYS A 306 4.47 0.38 -24.44
CA LYS A 306 3.97 1.00 -23.20
C LYS A 306 3.50 -0.05 -22.20
N LYS A 307 2.95 -1.18 -22.69
CA LYS A 307 2.62 -2.34 -21.84
C LYS A 307 3.87 -2.90 -21.17
N GLN A 308 4.99 -3.00 -21.91
CA GLN A 308 6.27 -3.46 -21.38
C GLN A 308 6.78 -2.56 -20.24
N GLN A 309 6.55 -1.24 -20.30
CA GLN A 309 6.93 -0.34 -19.19
C GLN A 309 6.23 -0.68 -17.87
N LEU A 310 4.94 -1.07 -17.92
CA LEU A 310 4.22 -1.51 -16.72
C LEU A 310 4.74 -2.86 -16.20
N ILE A 311 5.11 -3.76 -17.10
CA ILE A 311 5.72 -5.06 -16.74
C ILE A 311 7.08 -4.83 -16.06
N ASP A 312 7.93 -4.01 -16.65
CA ASP A 312 9.27 -3.69 -16.12
C ASP A 312 9.20 -2.99 -14.73
N PHE A 313 8.16 -2.20 -14.52
CA PHE A 313 7.92 -1.54 -13.24
C PHE A 313 7.42 -2.53 -12.17
N ALA A 314 6.66 -3.55 -12.57
CA ALA A 314 6.05 -4.52 -11.68
C ALA A 314 7.00 -5.67 -11.26
N ASN A 315 8.12 -5.88 -12.00
CA ASN A 315 9.18 -6.83 -11.68
C ASN A 315 10.26 -6.20 -10.77
#